data_278798c80b67cba45fb5849053ec2c2c
#
_entry.id   278798c80b67cba45fb5849053ec2c2c
#
_cell.length_a   1.000
_cell.length_b   1.000
_cell.length_c   1.000
_cell.angle_alpha   90.00
_cell.angle_beta   90.00
_cell.angle_gamma   90.00
#
_symmetry.space_group_name_H-M   'P 1'
#
loop_
_entity.id
_entity.type
_entity.pdbx_description
1 polymer ?
#
loop_
_entity_poly.entity_id
_entity_poly.type
_entity_poly.pdbx_seq_one_letter_code
_entity_poly.pdbx_strand_id
1 'polypeptide(L)'
;CMPKEVFDKDYPYLPHASLLSFEEITRLAQQFIRHGVQKIRLTGGEPLLRKNIEVLIQKLAALRTADGRPLDLTLTTNGALLARMARTLKSAGLQRVTVSLDALNDDTFRRMNDVDFPVADVLAGIEAARAAGLGPIKINMVVKRGTNDQEILPMVRHFQGTGMVLRFIEYMDVGATN
;
A
#
# COMPACT_ATOMS: atom_id res chain seq x y z
N CYS A 1 -6.28 6.79 5.83
CA CYS A 1 -7.18 7.69 6.54
C CYS A 1 -6.47 8.99 6.83
N MET A 2 -6.54 9.91 5.91
CA MET A 2 -6.05 11.29 6.09
C MET A 2 -7.27 12.19 5.85
N PRO A 3 -7.84 12.82 6.90
CA PRO A 3 -9.00 13.68 6.74
C PRO A 3 -8.68 14.83 5.77
N LYS A 4 -9.53 15.05 4.76
CA LYS A 4 -9.35 16.08 3.73
C LYS A 4 -9.38 17.49 4.34
N GLU A 5 -10.14 17.66 5.41
CA GLU A 5 -10.24 18.92 6.13
C GLU A 5 -8.90 19.37 6.73
N VAL A 6 -7.99 18.43 6.96
CA VAL A 6 -6.65 18.68 7.52
C VAL A 6 -5.57 18.57 6.46
N PHE A 7 -5.69 17.58 5.55
CA PHE A 7 -4.67 17.22 4.57
C PHE A 7 -5.20 17.45 3.14
N ASP A 8 -5.62 18.66 2.86
CA ASP A 8 -6.08 19.07 1.55
C ASP A 8 -4.92 19.26 0.56
N LYS A 9 -5.24 19.72 -0.66
CA LYS A 9 -4.24 20.01 -1.70
C LYS A 9 -3.27 21.12 -1.33
N ASP A 10 -3.65 22.00 -0.40
CA ASP A 10 -2.89 23.18 0.02
C ASP A 10 -2.13 22.91 1.34
N TYR A 11 -2.25 21.70 1.92
CA TYR A 11 -1.51 21.29 3.12
C TYR A 11 0.01 21.38 2.87
N PRO A 12 0.77 22.04 3.74
CA PRO A 12 2.20 22.24 3.56
C PRO A 12 2.99 20.95 3.84
N TYR A 13 2.91 19.99 2.91
CA TYR A 13 3.76 18.81 2.96
C TYR A 13 5.24 19.19 2.94
N LEU A 14 6.08 18.36 3.55
CA LEU A 14 7.52 18.57 3.54
C LEU A 14 8.02 18.71 2.10
N PRO A 15 8.85 19.73 1.81
CA PRO A 15 9.46 19.87 0.51
C PRO A 15 10.32 18.66 0.18
N HIS A 16 10.45 18.33 -1.10
CA HIS A 16 11.22 17.17 -1.57
C HIS A 16 12.66 17.15 -1.03
N ALA A 17 13.27 18.32 -0.85
CA ALA A 17 14.62 18.45 -0.30
C ALA A 17 14.73 18.04 1.18
N SER A 18 13.63 18.01 1.90
CA SER A 18 13.56 17.59 3.30
C SER A 18 13.26 16.10 3.47
N LEU A 19 12.97 15.39 2.39
CA LEU A 19 12.73 13.96 2.43
C LEU A 19 14.06 13.22 2.41
N LEU A 20 14.15 12.12 3.16
CA LEU A 20 15.30 11.23 3.11
C LEU A 20 15.56 10.75 1.67
N SER A 21 16.82 10.76 1.26
CA SER A 21 17.28 10.12 0.04
C SER A 21 17.15 8.60 0.14
N PHE A 22 17.19 7.90 -0.99
CA PHE A 22 17.16 6.44 -0.99
C PHE A 22 18.38 5.82 -0.31
N GLU A 23 19.52 6.50 -0.38
CA GLU A 23 20.76 6.12 0.31
C GLU A 23 20.60 6.23 1.82
N GLU A 24 20.01 7.31 2.32
CA GLU A 24 19.74 7.49 3.75
C GLU A 24 18.73 6.47 4.27
N ILE A 25 17.64 6.23 3.52
CA ILE A 25 16.66 5.19 3.87
C ILE A 25 17.34 3.82 3.93
N THR A 26 18.20 3.50 2.95
CA THR A 26 18.92 2.22 2.92
C THR A 26 19.86 2.09 4.11
N ARG A 27 20.60 3.15 4.45
CA ARG A 27 21.48 3.19 5.62
C ARG A 27 20.70 2.98 6.92
N LEU A 28 19.57 3.65 7.09
CA LEU A 28 18.70 3.44 8.24
C LEU A 28 18.17 2.01 8.30
N ALA A 29 17.69 1.46 7.17
CA ALA A 29 17.25 0.07 7.09
C ALA A 29 18.34 -0.91 7.55
N GLN A 30 19.61 -0.70 7.17
CA GLN A 30 20.74 -1.50 7.63
C GLN A 30 20.92 -1.45 9.15
N GLN A 31 20.74 -0.30 9.78
CA GLN A 31 20.81 -0.20 11.24
C GLN A 31 19.68 -1.00 11.89
N PHE A 32 18.44 -0.84 11.42
CA PHE A 32 17.31 -1.62 11.95
C PHE A 32 17.52 -3.13 11.80
N ILE A 33 18.08 -3.58 10.67
CA ILE A 33 18.40 -5.00 10.45
C ILE A 33 19.44 -5.49 11.47
N ARG A 34 20.46 -4.70 11.82
CA ARG A 34 21.42 -5.04 12.87
C ARG A 34 20.76 -5.22 14.24
N HIS A 35 19.63 -4.57 14.47
CA HIS A 35 18.79 -4.72 15.66
C HIS A 35 17.68 -5.78 15.51
N GLY A 36 17.79 -6.67 14.52
CA GLY A 36 16.91 -7.82 14.38
C GLY A 36 15.66 -7.61 13.52
N VAL A 37 15.52 -6.46 12.84
CA VAL A 37 14.40 -6.25 11.90
C VAL A 37 14.56 -7.19 10.69
N GLN A 38 13.50 -7.95 10.41
CA GLN A 38 13.47 -8.92 9.32
C GLN A 38 12.51 -8.52 8.20
N LYS A 39 11.68 -7.50 8.45
CA LYS A 39 10.64 -7.05 7.53
C LYS A 39 10.60 -5.53 7.44
N ILE A 40 10.51 -5.04 6.20
CA ILE A 40 10.27 -3.63 5.93
C ILE A 40 9.00 -3.49 5.08
N ARG A 41 8.15 -2.55 5.46
CA ARG A 41 6.96 -2.17 4.71
C ARG A 41 7.10 -0.73 4.23
N LEU A 42 7.04 -0.55 2.92
CA LEU A 42 6.94 0.75 2.31
C LEU A 42 5.47 1.19 2.35
N THR A 43 5.25 2.36 2.91
CA THR A 43 3.95 3.01 3.03
C THR A 43 4.15 4.53 3.04
N GLY A 44 3.11 5.29 3.27
CA GLY A 44 3.19 6.75 3.31
C GLY A 44 1.81 7.34 3.03
N GLY A 45 1.71 8.45 2.28
CA GLY A 45 0.50 8.76 1.54
C GLY A 45 0.29 7.65 0.49
N GLU A 46 0.74 7.89 -0.74
CA GLU A 46 0.81 6.82 -1.75
C GLU A 46 2.28 6.61 -2.18
N PRO A 47 2.91 5.47 -1.80
CA PRO A 47 4.33 5.27 -2.08
C PRO A 47 4.65 5.16 -3.57
N LEU A 48 3.70 4.73 -4.41
CA LEU A 48 3.91 4.61 -5.85
C LEU A 48 3.97 5.96 -6.58
N LEU A 49 3.63 7.06 -5.90
CA LEU A 49 3.84 8.42 -6.42
C LEU A 49 5.30 8.87 -6.29
N ARG A 50 6.11 8.21 -5.44
CA ARG A 50 7.51 8.55 -5.30
C ARG A 50 8.28 8.15 -6.56
N LYS A 51 8.84 9.13 -7.25
CA LYS A 51 9.63 8.91 -8.47
C LYS A 51 10.76 7.91 -8.21
N ASN A 52 10.92 6.95 -9.11
CA ASN A 52 11.96 5.92 -9.06
C ASN A 52 11.91 5.05 -7.79
N ILE A 53 10.72 4.77 -7.24
CA ILE A 53 10.55 3.94 -6.04
C ILE A 53 11.15 2.54 -6.22
N GLU A 54 11.21 2.01 -7.45
CA GLU A 54 11.84 0.75 -7.80
C GLU A 54 13.34 0.72 -7.46
N VAL A 55 14.04 1.86 -7.54
CA VAL A 55 15.45 1.97 -7.14
C VAL A 55 15.61 1.78 -5.63
N LEU A 56 14.70 2.36 -4.83
CA LEU A 56 14.69 2.12 -3.38
C LEU A 56 14.41 0.65 -3.08
N ILE A 57 13.42 0.07 -3.74
CA ILE A 57 13.06 -1.36 -3.57
C ILE A 57 14.28 -2.24 -3.88
N GLN A 58 15.00 -1.96 -4.96
CA GLN A 58 16.20 -2.68 -5.36
C GLN A 58 17.31 -2.61 -4.30
N LYS A 59 17.57 -1.41 -3.76
CA LYS A 59 18.53 -1.20 -2.67
C LYS A 59 18.15 -1.98 -1.41
N LEU A 60 16.87 -1.94 -1.02
CA LEU A 60 16.37 -2.67 0.16
C LEU A 60 16.35 -4.19 -0.06
N ALA A 61 16.01 -4.66 -1.25
CA ALA A 61 16.00 -6.09 -1.60
C ALA A 61 17.41 -6.72 -1.60
N ALA A 62 18.45 -5.90 -1.79
CA ALA A 62 19.84 -6.34 -1.70
C ALA A 62 20.29 -6.58 -0.25
N LEU A 63 19.59 -6.04 0.73
CA LEU A 63 19.93 -6.20 2.15
C LEU A 63 19.64 -7.64 2.62
N ARG A 64 20.37 -8.06 3.64
CA ARG A 64 20.22 -9.36 4.30
C ARG A 64 19.97 -9.17 5.78
N THR A 65 19.11 -9.99 6.34
CA THR A 65 18.91 -10.08 7.80
C THR A 65 20.17 -10.54 8.50
N ALA A 66 20.24 -10.41 9.82
CA ALA A 66 21.43 -10.79 10.61
C ALA A 66 21.82 -12.26 10.43
N ASP A 67 20.84 -13.12 10.08
CA ASP A 67 21.05 -14.54 9.79
C ASP A 67 21.24 -14.84 8.28
N GLY A 68 21.49 -13.81 7.45
CA GLY A 68 21.79 -13.95 6.03
C GLY A 68 20.59 -14.15 5.10
N ARG A 69 19.36 -14.19 5.61
CA ARG A 69 18.16 -14.36 4.80
C ARG A 69 17.77 -13.09 4.04
N PRO A 70 17.05 -13.20 2.91
CA PRO A 70 16.45 -12.03 2.27
C PRO A 70 15.50 -11.30 3.22
N LEU A 71 15.51 -9.97 3.15
CA LEU A 71 14.57 -9.13 3.87
C LEU A 71 13.14 -9.34 3.36
N ASP A 72 12.16 -9.48 4.25
CA ASP A 72 10.74 -9.50 3.87
C ASP A 72 10.29 -8.09 3.50
N LEU A 73 10.29 -7.81 2.18
CA LEU A 73 9.98 -6.49 1.64
C LEU A 73 8.55 -6.45 1.08
N THR A 74 7.74 -5.56 1.63
CA THR A 74 6.34 -5.39 1.26
C THR A 74 5.98 -3.91 1.07
N LEU A 75 4.92 -3.64 0.33
CA LEU A 75 4.43 -2.30 0.03
C LEU A 75 2.91 -2.25 0.26
N THR A 76 2.43 -1.12 0.80
CA THR A 76 0.98 -0.84 0.91
C THR A 76 0.65 0.31 -0.03
N THR A 77 -0.39 0.15 -0.86
CA THR A 77 -0.78 1.10 -1.90
C THR A 77 -2.30 1.20 -2.04
N ASN A 78 -2.77 2.32 -2.58
CA ASN A 78 -4.16 2.48 -3.02
C ASN A 78 -4.48 1.71 -4.32
N GLY A 79 -3.45 1.15 -4.98
CA GLY A 79 -3.60 0.30 -6.16
C GLY A 79 -3.72 1.02 -7.50
N ALA A 80 -4.00 2.31 -7.54
CA ALA A 80 -4.25 3.05 -8.79
C ALA A 80 -3.11 2.99 -9.82
N LEU A 81 -1.86 2.96 -9.35
CA LEU A 81 -0.68 2.89 -10.21
C LEU A 81 -0.14 1.46 -10.38
N LEU A 82 -0.70 0.51 -9.64
CA LEU A 82 -0.13 -0.84 -9.53
C LEU A 82 -0.16 -1.60 -10.86
N ALA A 83 -1.20 -1.41 -11.69
CA ALA A 83 -1.31 -2.03 -13.00
C ALA A 83 -0.09 -1.75 -13.90
N ARG A 84 0.42 -0.52 -13.85
CA ARG A 84 1.59 -0.10 -14.65
C ARG A 84 2.92 -0.53 -14.03
N MET A 85 2.99 -0.65 -12.71
CA MET A 85 4.25 -0.79 -11.98
C MET A 85 4.53 -2.22 -11.48
N ALA A 86 3.53 -3.10 -11.43
CA ALA A 86 3.65 -4.40 -10.77
C ALA A 86 4.87 -5.22 -11.25
N ARG A 87 5.10 -5.29 -12.55
CA ARG A 87 6.26 -6.02 -13.12
C ARG A 87 7.59 -5.40 -12.71
N THR A 88 7.70 -4.08 -12.80
CA THR A 88 8.92 -3.34 -12.43
C THR A 88 9.22 -3.50 -10.93
N LEU A 89 8.19 -3.38 -10.07
CA LEU A 89 8.32 -3.59 -8.63
C LEU A 89 8.78 -5.02 -8.31
N LYS A 90 8.21 -6.02 -8.98
CA LYS A 90 8.64 -7.42 -8.83
C LYS A 90 10.08 -7.61 -9.25
N SER A 91 10.46 -7.09 -10.41
CA SER A 91 11.84 -7.19 -10.92
C SER A 91 12.85 -6.48 -10.02
N ALA A 92 12.42 -5.41 -9.34
CA ALA A 92 13.23 -4.71 -8.34
C ALA A 92 13.39 -5.49 -7.02
N GLY A 93 12.64 -6.59 -6.82
CA GLY A 93 12.75 -7.46 -5.65
C GLY A 93 11.64 -7.31 -4.63
N LEU A 94 10.57 -6.54 -4.93
CA LEU A 94 9.39 -6.52 -4.08
C LEU A 94 8.75 -7.91 -4.03
N GLN A 95 8.39 -8.36 -2.84
CA GLN A 95 7.85 -9.71 -2.68
C GLN A 95 6.33 -9.71 -2.65
N ARG A 96 5.73 -8.77 -1.91
CA ARG A 96 4.30 -8.75 -1.61
C ARG A 96 3.73 -7.35 -1.61
N VAL A 97 2.43 -7.26 -1.90
CA VAL A 97 1.69 -6.01 -1.79
C VAL A 97 0.48 -6.17 -0.87
N THR A 98 0.14 -5.06 -0.24
CA THR A 98 -1.16 -4.86 0.40
C THR A 98 -1.85 -3.75 -0.36
N VAL A 99 -3.08 -3.98 -0.80
CA VAL A 99 -3.88 -3.01 -1.54
C VAL A 99 -5.04 -2.56 -0.65
N SER A 100 -5.24 -1.25 -0.54
CA SER A 100 -6.41 -0.68 0.12
C SER A 100 -7.56 -0.64 -0.86
N LEU A 101 -8.69 -1.26 -0.50
CA LEU A 101 -9.91 -1.34 -1.32
C LEU A 101 -11.13 -1.42 -0.39
N ASP A 102 -11.87 -0.34 -0.27
CA ASP A 102 -12.91 -0.18 0.73
C ASP A 102 -14.33 -0.48 0.20
N ALA A 103 -14.48 -0.72 -1.10
CA ALA A 103 -15.73 -1.14 -1.74
C ALA A 103 -15.48 -1.67 -3.16
N LEU A 104 -16.42 -2.45 -3.69
CA LEU A 104 -16.48 -2.82 -5.11
C LEU A 104 -17.41 -1.90 -5.91
N ASN A 105 -18.37 -1.29 -5.24
CA ASN A 105 -19.23 -0.27 -5.84
C ASN A 105 -18.46 1.05 -5.99
N ASP A 106 -18.43 1.63 -7.18
CA ASP A 106 -17.62 2.81 -7.51
C ASP A 106 -18.03 4.05 -6.70
N ASP A 107 -19.34 4.28 -6.49
CA ASP A 107 -19.84 5.42 -5.71
C ASP A 107 -19.44 5.32 -4.22
N THR A 108 -19.56 4.12 -3.66
CA THR A 108 -19.15 3.85 -2.29
C THR A 108 -17.63 3.96 -2.14
N PHE A 109 -16.88 3.42 -3.11
CA PHE A 109 -15.42 3.50 -3.14
C PHE A 109 -14.94 4.95 -3.17
N ARG A 110 -15.46 5.77 -4.08
CA ARG A 110 -15.10 7.18 -4.21
C ARG A 110 -15.44 7.97 -2.96
N ARG A 111 -16.63 7.73 -2.39
CA ARG A 111 -17.07 8.38 -1.15
C ARG A 111 -16.19 8.04 0.06
N MET A 112 -15.72 6.77 0.15
CA MET A 112 -14.85 6.33 1.25
C MET A 112 -13.42 6.88 1.13
N ASN A 113 -12.89 6.92 -0.09
CA ASN A 113 -11.47 7.21 -0.33
C ASN A 113 -11.23 8.62 -0.84
N ASP A 114 -12.30 9.32 -1.25
CA ASP A 114 -12.24 10.68 -1.78
C ASP A 114 -11.24 10.84 -2.94
N VAL A 115 -11.37 9.98 -3.94
CA VAL A 115 -10.47 9.87 -5.10
C VAL A 115 -11.22 9.99 -6.42
N ASP A 116 -10.49 10.41 -7.46
CA ASP A 116 -11.05 10.61 -8.81
C ASP A 116 -10.80 9.43 -9.78
N PHE A 117 -10.30 8.30 -9.28
CA PHE A 117 -10.12 7.12 -10.12
C PHE A 117 -11.17 6.04 -9.78
N PRO A 118 -11.57 5.22 -10.76
CA PRO A 118 -12.57 4.19 -10.56
C PRO A 118 -11.99 2.97 -9.82
N VAL A 119 -12.86 2.22 -9.15
CA VAL A 119 -12.51 0.95 -8.50
C VAL A 119 -11.90 -0.06 -9.49
N ALA A 120 -12.29 0.02 -10.77
CA ALA A 120 -11.76 -0.82 -11.83
C ALA A 120 -10.24 -0.73 -11.99
N ASP A 121 -9.64 0.45 -11.78
CA ASP A 121 -8.18 0.64 -11.84
C ASP A 121 -7.48 -0.11 -10.70
N VAL A 122 -8.08 -0.12 -9.51
CA VAL A 122 -7.55 -0.86 -8.36
C VAL A 122 -7.62 -2.37 -8.61
N LEU A 123 -8.75 -2.85 -9.13
CA LEU A 123 -8.92 -4.27 -9.46
C LEU A 123 -7.95 -4.71 -10.56
N ALA A 124 -7.75 -3.89 -11.60
CA ALA A 124 -6.73 -4.13 -12.62
C ALA A 124 -5.32 -4.15 -12.02
N GLY A 125 -5.05 -3.28 -11.06
CA GLY A 125 -3.80 -3.26 -10.30
C GLY A 125 -3.55 -4.54 -9.49
N ILE A 126 -4.57 -5.06 -8.82
CA ILE A 126 -4.53 -6.31 -8.06
C ILE A 126 -4.23 -7.49 -9.00
N GLU A 127 -4.91 -7.55 -10.15
CA GLU A 127 -4.70 -8.59 -11.14
C GLU A 127 -3.29 -8.53 -11.76
N ALA A 128 -2.80 -7.34 -12.06
CA ALA A 128 -1.42 -7.15 -12.54
C ALA A 128 -0.38 -7.58 -11.49
N ALA A 129 -0.63 -7.31 -10.20
CA ALA A 129 0.23 -7.76 -9.11
C ALA A 129 0.24 -9.29 -9.00
N ARG A 130 -0.92 -9.93 -9.14
CA ARG A 130 -1.05 -11.40 -9.17
C ARG A 130 -0.28 -11.99 -10.34
N ALA A 131 -0.49 -11.46 -11.55
CA ALA A 131 0.19 -11.90 -12.77
C ALA A 131 1.72 -11.71 -12.70
N ALA A 132 2.19 -10.67 -11.99
CA ALA A 132 3.61 -10.43 -11.77
C ALA A 132 4.22 -11.32 -10.67
N GLY A 133 3.43 -12.12 -9.94
CA GLY A 133 3.90 -12.97 -8.86
C GLY A 133 4.22 -12.20 -7.57
N LEU A 134 3.56 -11.06 -7.33
CA LEU A 134 3.61 -10.34 -6.06
C LEU A 134 2.61 -10.99 -5.10
N GLY A 135 3.07 -11.89 -4.25
CA GLY A 135 2.15 -12.64 -3.39
C GLY A 135 2.75 -13.16 -2.09
N PRO A 136 1.89 -13.50 -1.11
CA PRO A 136 0.43 -13.36 -1.11
C PRO A 136 -0.04 -11.90 -1.09
N ILE A 137 -1.05 -11.58 -1.91
CA ILE A 137 -1.67 -10.26 -1.94
C ILE A 137 -2.63 -10.12 -0.76
N LYS A 138 -2.57 -8.99 -0.09
CA LYS A 138 -3.51 -8.65 0.99
C LYS A 138 -4.37 -7.47 0.55
N ILE A 139 -5.67 -7.59 0.80
CA ILE A 139 -6.65 -6.54 0.57
C ILE A 139 -7.08 -6.01 1.92
N ASN A 140 -6.91 -4.72 2.15
CA ASN A 140 -7.40 -4.04 3.34
C ASN A 140 -8.69 -3.31 3.01
N MET A 141 -9.75 -3.59 3.76
CA MET A 141 -11.00 -2.84 3.73
C MET A 141 -11.20 -2.19 5.10
N VAL A 142 -11.17 -0.87 5.14
CA VAL A 142 -11.63 -0.13 6.32
C VAL A 142 -13.14 -0.11 6.31
N VAL A 143 -13.77 -0.53 7.41
CA VAL A 143 -15.23 -0.62 7.51
C VAL A 143 -15.75 0.52 8.38
N LYS A 144 -16.61 1.35 7.80
CA LYS A 144 -17.32 2.44 8.49
C LYS A 144 -18.82 2.15 8.42
N ARG A 145 -19.43 1.98 9.61
CA ARG A 145 -20.88 1.71 9.73
C ARG A 145 -21.70 2.78 9.00
N GLY A 146 -22.71 2.36 8.24
CA GLY A 146 -23.60 3.23 7.49
C GLY A 146 -22.97 3.89 6.26
N THR A 147 -21.71 3.55 5.93
CA THR A 147 -21.03 4.11 4.76
C THR A 147 -20.64 3.01 3.75
N ASN A 148 -19.94 1.96 4.18
CA ASN A 148 -19.51 0.86 3.33
C ASN A 148 -19.67 -0.53 3.97
N ASP A 149 -20.32 -0.66 5.10
CA ASP A 149 -20.54 -1.94 5.76
C ASP A 149 -21.40 -2.90 4.94
N GLN A 150 -22.25 -2.40 4.03
CA GLN A 150 -22.96 -3.20 3.04
C GLN A 150 -22.02 -3.88 2.02
N GLU A 151 -20.80 -3.38 1.83
CA GLU A 151 -19.81 -3.95 0.91
C GLU A 151 -19.07 -5.17 1.49
N ILE A 152 -19.20 -5.46 2.79
CA ILE A 152 -18.48 -6.59 3.44
C ILE A 152 -18.76 -7.90 2.70
N LEU A 153 -20.05 -8.26 2.49
CA LEU A 153 -20.40 -9.51 1.83
C LEU A 153 -20.01 -9.55 0.34
N PRO A 154 -20.23 -8.50 -0.45
CA PRO A 154 -19.69 -8.41 -1.81
C PRO A 154 -18.18 -8.64 -1.87
N MET A 155 -17.41 -7.98 -0.99
CA MET A 155 -15.94 -8.14 -0.91
C MET A 155 -15.53 -9.57 -0.57
N VAL A 156 -16.19 -10.19 0.42
CA VAL A 156 -15.93 -11.60 0.77
C VAL A 156 -16.16 -12.51 -0.44
N ARG A 157 -17.30 -12.38 -1.10
CA ARG A 157 -17.64 -13.20 -2.26
C ARG A 157 -16.69 -13.00 -3.43
N HIS A 158 -16.25 -11.77 -3.67
CA HIS A 158 -15.31 -11.43 -4.75
C HIS A 158 -13.94 -12.07 -4.55
N PHE A 159 -13.42 -12.05 -3.32
CA PHE A 159 -12.07 -12.57 -3.03
C PHE A 159 -12.06 -14.03 -2.56
N GLN A 160 -13.22 -14.65 -2.34
CA GLN A 160 -13.31 -16.06 -1.96
C GLN A 160 -12.71 -16.97 -3.04
N GLY A 161 -11.81 -17.88 -2.65
CA GLY A 161 -11.16 -18.81 -3.57
C GLY A 161 -10.03 -18.23 -4.42
N THR A 162 -9.73 -16.93 -4.33
CA THR A 162 -8.65 -16.29 -5.11
C THR A 162 -7.25 -16.52 -4.56
N GLY A 163 -7.11 -17.03 -3.34
CA GLY A 163 -5.83 -17.13 -2.64
C GLY A 163 -5.34 -15.79 -2.04
N MET A 164 -6.09 -14.72 -2.20
CA MET A 164 -5.80 -13.42 -1.58
C MET A 164 -6.33 -13.36 -0.15
N VAL A 165 -5.73 -12.51 0.67
CA VAL A 165 -6.12 -12.35 2.07
C VAL A 165 -6.93 -11.06 2.20
N LEU A 166 -8.24 -11.14 2.34
CA LEU A 166 -9.09 -10.01 2.68
C LEU A 166 -9.02 -9.75 4.19
N ARG A 167 -8.82 -8.51 4.56
CA ARG A 167 -8.75 -8.05 5.95
C ARG A 167 -9.69 -6.89 6.16
N PHE A 168 -10.53 -6.99 7.16
CA PHE A 168 -11.38 -5.91 7.63
C PHE A 168 -10.66 -5.13 8.74
N ILE A 169 -10.71 -3.82 8.66
CA ILE A 169 -10.12 -2.90 9.63
C ILE A 169 -11.25 -2.01 10.13
N GLU A 170 -11.41 -1.93 11.44
CA GLU A 170 -12.35 -0.99 12.04
C GLU A 170 -11.99 0.45 11.71
N TYR A 171 -12.98 1.23 11.31
CA TYR A 171 -12.76 2.67 11.11
C TYR A 171 -12.37 3.31 12.44
N MET A 172 -11.19 3.91 12.45
CA MET A 172 -10.71 4.67 13.59
C MET A 172 -10.95 6.16 13.31
N ASP A 173 -11.65 6.82 14.21
CA ASP A 173 -11.72 8.27 14.23
C ASP A 173 -10.35 8.79 14.70
N VAL A 174 -9.47 9.12 13.76
CA VAL A 174 -8.12 9.64 14.06
C VAL A 174 -8.14 11.14 14.31
N GLY A 175 -9.22 11.61 14.80
CA GLY A 175 -9.32 12.80 15.61
C GLY A 175 -9.33 14.13 14.93
N ALA A 176 -10.33 14.75 14.72
CA ALA A 176 -10.66 16.15 14.77
C ALA A 176 -12.16 16.29 15.09
N THR A 177 -12.73 15.29 15.71
CA THR A 177 -14.07 15.35 16.25
C THR A 177 -13.96 15.86 17.68
N ASN A 178 -13.95 17.16 17.82
CA ASN A 178 -14.51 17.86 18.94
C ASN A 178 -15.77 18.55 18.49
#